data_d8035430b71106f3dfc443dedfc7ea9b
#
_entry.id   d8035430b71106f3dfc443dedfc7ea9b
#
_cell.length_a   1.000
_cell.length_b   1.000
_cell.length_c   1.000
_cell.angle_alpha   90.00
_cell.angle_beta   90.00
_cell.angle_gamma   90.00
#
_symmetry.space_group_name_H-M   'P 1'
#
loop_
_entity.id
_entity.type
_entity.pdbx_description
1 polymer ?
#
loop_
_entity_poly.entity_id
_entity_poly.type
_entity_poly.pdbx_seq_one_letter_code
_entity_poly.pdbx_strand_id
1 'polypeptide(L)'
;MKMSRRAKRMQRNHKRNANKSGLNLTALMDIFTILVFFLMVNQSEVEVQNTDSVELPVSVAENKPDEQLTVLVTSSDVLVQGRSIVQTSVLKGGETDLIPELQTELEYHASRSPLAEGQDSRPVTIVGDKATAYAVLKKVMNTCAKSGFSNISLAVNQKQPGGA
;
A
#
# COMPACT_ATOMS: atom_id res chain seq x y z
N MET A 1 20.12 -28.48 66.20
CA MET A 1 19.87 -29.58 65.23
C MET A 1 20.94 -29.59 64.17
N LYS A 2 21.73 -30.63 64.09
CA LYS A 2 22.79 -30.73 63.04
C LYS A 2 22.13 -31.16 61.75
N MET A 3 22.06 -30.21 60.76
CA MET A 3 21.59 -30.51 59.40
C MET A 3 22.44 -31.64 58.75
N SER A 4 21.75 -32.66 58.24
CA SER A 4 22.37 -33.79 57.55
C SER A 4 23.26 -33.33 56.40
N ARG A 5 24.40 -34.02 56.20
CA ARG A 5 25.33 -33.72 55.10
C ARG A 5 24.69 -33.74 53.72
N ARG A 6 23.60 -34.48 53.54
CA ARG A 6 22.78 -34.51 52.32
C ARG A 6 21.99 -33.21 52.11
N ALA A 7 21.38 -32.66 53.17
CA ALA A 7 20.66 -31.38 53.09
C ALA A 7 21.57 -30.21 52.70
N LYS A 8 22.81 -30.22 53.21
CA LYS A 8 23.82 -29.21 52.88
C LYS A 8 24.30 -29.28 51.41
N ARG A 9 24.34 -30.50 50.83
CA ARG A 9 24.65 -30.68 49.40
C ARG A 9 23.47 -30.23 48.49
N MET A 10 22.23 -30.51 48.87
CA MET A 10 21.07 -30.01 48.13
C MET A 10 20.99 -28.48 48.13
N GLN A 11 21.23 -27.82 49.24
CA GLN A 11 21.24 -26.38 49.32
C GLN A 11 22.36 -25.74 48.45
N ARG A 12 23.54 -26.38 48.37
CA ARG A 12 24.61 -25.91 47.46
C ARG A 12 24.24 -26.06 46.00
N ASN A 13 23.54 -27.14 45.63
CA ASN A 13 23.08 -27.36 44.26
C ASN A 13 21.94 -26.41 43.86
N HIS A 14 21.02 -26.10 44.78
CA HIS A 14 20.00 -25.09 44.54
C HIS A 14 20.59 -23.69 44.36
N LYS A 15 21.59 -23.30 45.15
CA LYS A 15 22.27 -22.00 44.95
C LYS A 15 23.05 -21.93 43.65
N ARG A 16 23.63 -23.02 43.19
CA ARG A 16 24.32 -23.08 41.89
C ARG A 16 23.38 -23.04 40.70
N ASN A 17 22.20 -23.60 40.84
CA ASN A 17 21.17 -23.56 39.77
C ASN A 17 20.36 -22.26 39.76
N ALA A 18 20.19 -21.59 40.88
CA ALA A 18 19.52 -20.28 40.94
C ALA A 18 20.28 -19.20 40.16
N ASN A 19 21.62 -19.32 40.09
CA ASN A 19 22.45 -18.39 39.31
C ASN A 19 22.48 -18.72 37.79
N LYS A 20 21.90 -19.84 37.36
CA LYS A 20 21.77 -20.20 35.93
C LYS A 20 20.45 -19.78 35.32
N SER A 21 19.58 -19.13 36.08
CA SER A 21 18.36 -18.48 35.59
C SER A 21 18.65 -17.07 35.05
N GLY A 22 19.90 -16.75 34.76
CA GLY A 22 20.19 -15.62 33.89
C GLY A 22 19.53 -15.88 32.54
N LEU A 23 18.53 -15.05 32.17
CA LEU A 23 18.03 -14.96 30.82
C LEU A 23 19.20 -15.19 29.88
N ASN A 24 19.15 -16.28 29.12
CA ASN A 24 20.18 -16.54 28.11
C ASN A 24 20.09 -15.43 27.07
N LEU A 25 20.87 -14.39 27.28
CA LEU A 25 20.93 -13.22 26.40
C LEU A 25 21.23 -13.67 24.95
N THR A 26 22.02 -14.74 24.82
CA THR A 26 22.33 -15.36 23.53
C THR A 26 21.09 -15.96 22.87
N ALA A 27 20.23 -16.67 23.64
CA ALA A 27 18.97 -17.22 23.12
C ALA A 27 17.98 -16.10 22.76
N LEU A 28 17.96 -15.01 23.52
CA LEU A 28 17.11 -13.86 23.21
C LEU A 28 17.59 -13.15 21.93
N MET A 29 18.92 -13.03 21.74
CA MET A 29 19.48 -12.46 20.52
C MET A 29 19.18 -13.33 19.29
N ASP A 30 19.18 -14.65 19.45
CA ASP A 30 18.88 -15.59 18.36
C ASP A 30 17.43 -15.44 17.89
N ILE A 31 16.47 -15.44 18.84
CA ILE A 31 15.06 -15.19 18.53
C ILE A 31 14.86 -13.81 17.88
N PHE A 32 15.54 -12.79 18.38
CA PHE A 32 15.47 -11.45 17.80
C PHE A 32 16.01 -11.41 16.37
N THR A 33 17.13 -12.08 16.12
CA THR A 33 17.73 -12.18 14.79
C THR A 33 16.80 -12.89 13.79
N ILE A 34 16.16 -13.98 14.22
CA ILE A 34 15.18 -14.71 13.39
C ILE A 34 13.97 -13.84 13.09
N LEU A 35 13.44 -13.09 14.07
CA LEU A 35 12.34 -12.17 13.88
C LEU A 35 12.68 -11.04 12.91
N VAL A 36 13.86 -10.43 13.05
CA VAL A 36 14.34 -9.38 12.14
C VAL A 36 14.51 -9.93 10.73
N PHE A 37 15.08 -11.13 10.59
CA PHE A 37 15.23 -11.79 9.30
C PHE A 37 13.86 -12.12 8.67
N PHE A 38 12.93 -12.62 9.47
CA PHE A 38 11.57 -12.90 9.02
C PHE A 38 10.82 -11.64 8.57
N LEU A 39 10.95 -10.54 9.31
CA LEU A 39 10.39 -9.25 8.92
C LEU A 39 11.04 -8.73 7.63
N MET A 40 12.36 -8.88 7.49
CA MET A 40 13.08 -8.47 6.28
C MET A 40 12.65 -9.26 5.05
N VAL A 41 12.44 -10.57 5.17
CA VAL A 41 11.95 -11.43 4.08
C VAL A 41 10.49 -11.15 3.76
N ASN A 42 9.66 -10.87 4.77
CA ASN A 42 8.24 -10.55 4.57
C ASN A 42 7.98 -9.12 4.07
N GLN A 43 8.98 -8.24 4.07
CA GLN A 43 8.87 -6.90 3.49
C GLN A 43 8.95 -6.90 1.95
N SER A 44 9.15 -8.05 1.34
CA SER A 44 9.40 -8.15 -0.12
C SER A 44 8.17 -7.99 -1.01
N GLU A 45 7.00 -7.58 -0.50
CA GLU A 45 5.81 -7.42 -1.32
C GLU A 45 5.09 -6.06 -1.19
N VAL A 46 5.77 -5.05 -0.72
CA VAL A 46 5.41 -3.70 -1.12
C VAL A 46 6.43 -3.28 -2.17
N GLU A 47 6.29 -3.83 -3.35
CA GLU A 47 6.92 -3.30 -4.55
C GLU A 47 6.27 -1.94 -4.86
N VAL A 48 6.63 -0.96 -4.07
CA VAL A 48 6.62 0.41 -4.56
C VAL A 48 7.62 0.37 -5.69
N GLN A 49 7.15 0.29 -6.92
CA GLN A 49 7.98 0.50 -8.09
C GLN A 49 8.54 1.92 -7.99
N ASN A 50 9.64 2.03 -7.23
CA ASN A 50 10.56 3.12 -7.42
C ASN A 50 11.05 2.99 -8.86
N THR A 51 10.53 3.82 -9.70
CA THR A 51 11.09 4.09 -11.01
C THR A 51 12.40 4.84 -10.78
N ASP A 52 13.44 4.10 -10.33
CA ASP A 52 14.80 4.58 -10.17
C ASP A 52 15.46 4.73 -11.53
N SER A 53 14.96 5.65 -12.35
CA SER A 53 15.73 6.12 -13.51
C SER A 53 15.12 7.36 -14.17
N VAL A 54 14.43 8.17 -13.41
CA VAL A 54 14.17 9.54 -13.85
C VAL A 54 14.99 10.45 -12.96
N GLU A 55 16.17 10.86 -13.42
CA GLU A 55 16.81 12.09 -12.93
C GLU A 55 15.81 13.20 -13.17
N LEU A 56 15.05 13.54 -12.15
CA LEU A 56 14.18 14.70 -12.16
C LEU A 56 15.10 15.91 -12.29
N PRO A 57 15.00 16.70 -13.37
CA PRO A 57 15.63 18.00 -13.40
C PRO A 57 15.11 18.76 -12.19
N VAL A 58 16.00 19.40 -11.43
CA VAL A 58 15.65 20.25 -10.32
C VAL A 58 14.90 21.45 -10.89
N SER A 59 13.62 21.28 -11.13
CA SER A 59 12.71 22.34 -11.44
C SER A 59 12.37 23.01 -10.13
N VAL A 60 12.86 24.23 -9.94
CA VAL A 60 12.45 25.11 -8.86
C VAL A 60 11.02 25.58 -9.17
N ALA A 61 10.06 24.67 -9.06
CA ALA A 61 8.66 25.01 -9.09
C ALA A 61 8.18 25.13 -7.65
N GLU A 62 7.93 26.34 -7.23
CA GLU A 62 7.35 26.73 -5.94
C GLU A 62 5.89 26.25 -5.75
N ASN A 63 5.39 25.46 -6.67
CA ASN A 63 4.07 24.85 -6.57
C ASN A 63 4.22 23.44 -5.96
N LYS A 64 3.73 23.29 -4.73
CA LYS A 64 3.41 21.97 -4.18
C LYS A 64 2.70 21.17 -5.28
N PRO A 65 3.13 19.94 -5.61
CA PRO A 65 2.33 19.10 -6.50
C PRO A 65 0.94 19.03 -5.88
N ASP A 66 -0.06 19.58 -6.56
CA ASP A 66 -1.45 19.33 -6.19
C ASP A 66 -1.57 17.81 -6.05
N GLU A 67 -2.05 17.33 -4.91
CA GLU A 67 -2.30 15.90 -4.67
C GLU A 67 -3.35 15.44 -5.68
N GLN A 68 -2.87 15.08 -6.88
CA GLN A 68 -3.74 14.64 -7.95
C GLN A 68 -4.35 13.31 -7.55
N LEU A 69 -5.67 13.26 -7.56
CA LEU A 69 -6.39 12.05 -7.29
C LEU A 69 -6.02 10.98 -8.32
N THR A 70 -5.53 9.83 -7.86
CA THR A 70 -5.14 8.72 -8.74
C THR A 70 -6.15 7.59 -8.65
N VAL A 71 -6.70 7.22 -9.80
CA VAL A 71 -7.60 6.06 -9.97
C VAL A 71 -6.83 4.99 -10.74
N LEU A 72 -6.54 3.88 -10.09
CA LEU A 72 -5.87 2.75 -10.70
C LEU A 72 -6.92 1.70 -11.12
N VAL A 73 -6.92 1.33 -12.37
CA VAL A 73 -7.82 0.32 -12.93
C VAL A 73 -7.02 -0.92 -13.32
N THR A 74 -7.16 -1.97 -12.52
CA THR A 74 -6.51 -3.25 -12.76
C THR A 74 -7.48 -4.25 -13.41
N SER A 75 -7.00 -5.42 -13.75
CA SER A 75 -7.83 -6.51 -14.27
C SER A 75 -8.82 -7.05 -13.23
N SER A 76 -8.54 -6.89 -11.93
CA SER A 76 -9.36 -7.38 -10.80
C SER A 76 -10.20 -6.30 -10.16
N ASP A 77 -9.65 -5.11 -9.94
CA ASP A 77 -10.22 -4.07 -9.09
C ASP A 77 -10.03 -2.66 -9.66
N VAL A 78 -10.91 -1.75 -9.24
CA VAL A 78 -10.75 -0.30 -9.39
C VAL A 78 -10.37 0.27 -8.03
N LEU A 79 -9.21 0.91 -7.96
CA LEU A 79 -8.68 1.49 -6.73
C LEU A 79 -8.63 3.02 -6.83
N VAL A 80 -8.96 3.69 -5.75
CA VAL A 80 -8.79 5.14 -5.60
C VAL A 80 -7.76 5.38 -4.50
N GLN A 81 -6.66 6.03 -4.84
CA GLN A 81 -5.51 6.24 -3.93
C GLN A 81 -5.05 4.95 -3.20
N GLY A 82 -5.02 3.84 -3.92
CA GLY A 82 -4.61 2.54 -3.37
C GLY A 82 -5.70 1.77 -2.61
N ARG A 83 -6.89 2.34 -2.43
CA ARG A 83 -8.02 1.69 -1.80
C ARG A 83 -8.93 1.03 -2.83
N SER A 84 -9.15 -0.27 -2.74
CA SER A 84 -10.08 -1.00 -3.61
C SER A 84 -11.51 -0.56 -3.34
N ILE A 85 -12.22 -0.11 -4.38
CA ILE A 85 -13.59 0.40 -4.30
C ILE A 85 -14.57 -0.62 -4.88
N VAL A 86 -14.27 -1.15 -6.07
CA VAL A 86 -15.18 -2.08 -6.77
C VAL A 86 -14.38 -3.09 -7.59
N GLN A 87 -14.86 -4.32 -7.66
CA GLN A 87 -14.25 -5.34 -8.49
C GLN A 87 -14.61 -5.16 -9.97
N THR A 88 -13.61 -5.26 -10.82
CA THR A 88 -13.77 -5.13 -12.29
C THR A 88 -14.71 -6.18 -12.89
N SER A 89 -14.81 -7.36 -12.25
CA SER A 89 -15.73 -8.43 -12.67
C SER A 89 -17.20 -8.01 -12.63
N VAL A 90 -17.59 -7.22 -11.63
CA VAL A 90 -18.96 -6.70 -11.47
C VAL A 90 -19.28 -5.66 -12.57
N LEU A 91 -18.27 -4.90 -12.98
CA LEU A 91 -18.43 -3.84 -13.97
C LEU A 91 -18.60 -4.35 -15.40
N LYS A 92 -18.09 -5.55 -15.69
CA LYS A 92 -18.19 -6.17 -17.03
C LYS A 92 -19.62 -6.58 -17.38
N GLY A 93 -20.47 -6.87 -16.39
CA GLY A 93 -21.85 -7.34 -16.57
C GLY A 93 -22.94 -6.28 -16.41
N GLY A 94 -22.60 -5.09 -15.95
CA GLY A 94 -23.58 -4.04 -15.67
C GLY A 94 -23.95 -3.22 -16.92
N GLU A 95 -25.24 -3.00 -17.13
CA GLU A 95 -25.76 -2.10 -18.19
C GLU A 95 -25.55 -0.62 -17.89
N THR A 96 -25.18 -0.28 -16.65
CA THR A 96 -25.02 1.10 -16.19
C THR A 96 -23.66 1.66 -16.62
N ASP A 97 -23.66 2.82 -17.24
CA ASP A 97 -22.44 3.55 -17.64
C ASP A 97 -21.74 4.25 -16.46
N LEU A 98 -22.30 4.18 -15.27
CA LEU A 98 -21.81 4.80 -14.06
C LEU A 98 -21.55 3.77 -12.96
N ILE A 99 -20.56 4.05 -12.14
CA ILE A 99 -20.16 3.23 -11.00
C ILE A 99 -20.52 4.01 -9.73
N PRO A 100 -21.63 3.69 -9.04
CA PRO A 100 -22.11 4.48 -7.90
C PRO A 100 -21.13 4.45 -6.71
N GLU A 101 -20.43 3.35 -6.48
CA GLU A 101 -19.43 3.23 -5.41
C GLU A 101 -18.25 4.16 -5.68
N LEU A 102 -17.79 4.21 -6.93
CA LEU A 102 -16.71 5.11 -7.33
C LEU A 102 -17.17 6.58 -7.25
N GLN A 103 -18.40 6.87 -7.65
CA GLN A 103 -18.96 8.22 -7.55
C GLN A 103 -18.98 8.72 -6.11
N THR A 104 -19.43 7.91 -5.17
CA THR A 104 -19.47 8.26 -3.74
C THR A 104 -18.06 8.58 -3.19
N GLU A 105 -17.07 7.77 -3.57
CA GLU A 105 -15.68 7.99 -3.12
C GLU A 105 -15.08 9.26 -3.76
N LEU A 106 -15.36 9.50 -5.04
CA LEU A 106 -14.91 10.72 -5.71
C LEU A 106 -15.56 11.98 -5.12
N GLU A 107 -16.85 11.96 -4.81
CA GLU A 107 -17.54 13.06 -4.13
C GLU A 107 -16.97 13.32 -2.74
N TYR A 108 -16.62 12.27 -2.00
CA TYR A 108 -15.93 12.40 -0.70
C TYR A 108 -14.59 13.10 -0.86
N HIS A 109 -13.77 12.72 -1.84
CA HIS A 109 -12.50 13.41 -2.12
C HIS A 109 -12.72 14.84 -2.62
N ALA A 110 -13.75 15.06 -3.44
CA ALA A 110 -14.10 16.38 -3.92
C ALA A 110 -14.48 17.36 -2.79
N SER A 111 -15.16 16.88 -1.75
CA SER A 111 -15.53 17.69 -0.59
C SER A 111 -14.34 18.11 0.27
N ARG A 112 -13.26 17.31 0.24
CA ARG A 112 -12.02 17.58 1.04
C ARG A 112 -10.99 18.42 0.32
N SER A 113 -11.01 18.44 -1.00
CA SER A 113 -10.09 19.23 -1.81
C SER A 113 -10.85 20.39 -2.46
N PRO A 114 -10.81 21.60 -1.91
CA PRO A 114 -11.42 22.76 -2.55
C PRO A 114 -10.75 22.99 -3.90
N LEU A 115 -11.53 23.46 -4.90
CA LEU A 115 -10.98 23.87 -6.18
C LEU A 115 -10.00 25.00 -5.97
N ALA A 116 -8.83 24.91 -6.60
CA ALA A 116 -7.90 26.03 -6.63
C ALA A 116 -8.53 27.22 -7.40
N GLU A 117 -8.22 28.43 -6.98
CA GLU A 117 -8.73 29.64 -7.63
C GLU A 117 -8.35 29.64 -9.12
N GLY A 118 -9.35 29.68 -10.01
CA GLY A 118 -9.17 29.68 -11.46
C GLY A 118 -9.22 28.33 -12.15
N GLN A 119 -9.56 27.26 -11.44
CA GLN A 119 -9.79 25.93 -12.04
C GLN A 119 -11.28 25.62 -12.10
N ASP A 120 -11.80 25.34 -13.30
CA ASP A 120 -13.19 24.95 -13.52
C ASP A 120 -13.45 23.47 -13.20
N SER A 121 -12.40 22.66 -13.05
CA SER A 121 -12.49 21.22 -12.82
C SER A 121 -11.28 20.67 -12.07
N ARG A 122 -11.53 19.59 -11.31
CA ARG A 122 -10.48 18.89 -10.56
C ARG A 122 -9.67 17.96 -11.47
N PRO A 123 -8.33 17.94 -11.34
CA PRO A 123 -7.50 16.99 -12.05
C PRO A 123 -7.64 15.58 -11.42
N VAL A 124 -7.70 14.56 -12.28
CA VAL A 124 -7.64 13.16 -11.89
C VAL A 124 -6.74 12.40 -12.85
N THR A 125 -5.88 11.55 -12.32
CA THR A 125 -5.04 10.67 -13.12
C THR A 125 -5.61 9.27 -13.08
N ILE A 126 -5.97 8.72 -14.25
CA ILE A 126 -6.44 7.34 -14.38
C ILE A 126 -5.28 6.52 -14.91
N VAL A 127 -4.88 5.51 -14.16
CA VAL A 127 -3.84 4.56 -14.55
C VAL A 127 -4.51 3.24 -14.90
N GLY A 128 -4.46 2.86 -16.17
CA GLY A 128 -5.02 1.60 -16.66
C GLY A 128 -3.93 0.55 -16.84
N ASP A 129 -4.18 -0.68 -16.42
CA ASP A 129 -3.37 -1.83 -16.79
C ASP A 129 -3.66 -2.26 -18.24
N LYS A 130 -2.64 -2.77 -18.93
CA LYS A 130 -2.75 -3.27 -20.32
C LYS A 130 -3.87 -4.32 -20.51
N ALA A 131 -4.14 -5.13 -19.46
CA ALA A 131 -5.17 -6.15 -19.47
C ALA A 131 -6.58 -5.61 -19.16
N THR A 132 -6.72 -4.31 -18.89
CA THR A 132 -8.00 -3.70 -18.55
C THR A 132 -8.89 -3.58 -19.79
N ALA A 133 -10.13 -4.07 -19.69
CA ALA A 133 -11.09 -3.91 -20.76
C ALA A 133 -11.44 -2.42 -20.97
N TYR A 134 -11.42 -1.96 -22.22
CA TYR A 134 -11.77 -0.58 -22.58
C TYR A 134 -13.14 -0.15 -22.07
N ALA A 135 -14.11 -1.07 -22.05
CA ALA A 135 -15.46 -0.82 -21.53
C ALA A 135 -15.44 -0.39 -20.04
N VAL A 136 -14.59 -0.98 -19.22
CA VAL A 136 -14.43 -0.62 -17.80
C VAL A 136 -13.79 0.76 -17.68
N LEU A 137 -12.75 1.01 -18.46
CA LEU A 137 -12.05 2.29 -18.48
C LEU A 137 -13.03 3.43 -18.85
N LYS A 138 -13.87 3.22 -19.87
CA LYS A 138 -14.90 4.17 -20.29
C LYS A 138 -15.89 4.49 -19.16
N LYS A 139 -16.36 3.46 -18.41
CA LYS A 139 -17.25 3.66 -17.26
C LYS A 139 -16.59 4.47 -16.15
N VAL A 140 -15.33 4.18 -15.85
CA VAL A 140 -14.55 4.94 -14.88
C VAL A 140 -14.40 6.40 -15.29
N MET A 141 -14.04 6.68 -16.55
CA MET A 141 -13.92 8.04 -17.08
C MET A 141 -15.24 8.81 -17.01
N ASN A 142 -16.35 8.17 -17.42
CA ASN A 142 -17.67 8.78 -17.34
C ASN A 142 -18.08 9.12 -15.91
N THR A 143 -17.76 8.24 -14.96
CA THR A 143 -18.03 8.46 -13.54
C THR A 143 -17.21 9.61 -12.98
N CYS A 144 -15.91 9.68 -13.33
CA CYS A 144 -15.03 10.79 -12.92
C CYS A 144 -15.54 12.13 -13.46
N ALA A 145 -15.91 12.19 -14.75
CA ALA A 145 -16.42 13.41 -15.37
C ALA A 145 -17.70 13.92 -14.70
N LYS A 146 -18.62 13.00 -14.36
CA LYS A 146 -19.88 13.36 -13.67
C LYS A 146 -19.68 13.77 -12.22
N SER A 147 -18.61 13.31 -11.56
CA SER A 147 -18.27 13.67 -10.18
C SER A 147 -17.46 14.99 -10.09
N GLY A 148 -17.34 15.74 -11.18
CA GLY A 148 -16.63 17.03 -11.19
C GLY A 148 -15.12 16.95 -11.46
N PHE A 149 -14.62 15.77 -11.86
CA PHE A 149 -13.25 15.55 -12.29
C PHE A 149 -13.18 15.48 -13.82
N SER A 150 -13.24 16.65 -14.47
CA SER A 150 -13.24 16.73 -15.94
C SER A 150 -11.85 16.81 -16.55
N ASN A 151 -10.85 17.19 -15.76
CA ASN A 151 -9.46 17.20 -16.21
C ASN A 151 -8.82 15.81 -15.99
N ILE A 152 -9.05 14.91 -16.96
CA ILE A 152 -8.66 13.51 -16.88
C ILE A 152 -7.33 13.29 -17.60
N SER A 153 -6.30 12.87 -16.89
CA SER A 153 -5.04 12.38 -17.44
C SER A 153 -5.07 10.86 -17.47
N LEU A 154 -4.86 10.25 -18.64
CA LEU A 154 -4.82 8.80 -18.79
C LEU A 154 -3.38 8.32 -18.94
N ALA A 155 -2.94 7.48 -18.04
CA ALA A 155 -1.68 6.76 -18.12
C ALA A 155 -1.93 5.26 -18.31
N VAL A 156 -1.27 4.66 -19.27
CA VAL A 156 -1.33 3.20 -19.48
C VAL A 156 0.00 2.60 -19.08
N ASN A 157 -0.01 1.72 -18.11
CA ASN A 157 1.18 1.00 -17.70
C ASN A 157 1.52 -0.08 -18.75
N GLN A 158 2.49 0.21 -19.60
CA GLN A 158 3.07 -0.79 -20.49
C GLN A 158 4.17 -1.53 -19.72
N LYS A 159 3.88 -2.74 -19.26
CA LYS A 159 4.94 -3.64 -18.81
C LYS A 159 5.82 -3.90 -20.05
N GLN A 160 7.04 -3.38 -20.05
CA GLN A 160 8.01 -3.69 -21.10
C GLN A 160 8.15 -5.22 -21.16
N PRO A 161 8.06 -5.84 -22.33
CA PRO A 161 8.42 -7.24 -22.46
C PRO A 161 9.87 -7.36 -22.06
N GLY A 162 10.12 -8.09 -20.96
CA GLY A 162 11.47 -8.33 -20.48
C GLY A 162 12.33 -8.79 -21.63
N GLY A 163 13.39 -8.02 -21.92
CA GLY A 163 14.43 -8.44 -22.83
C GLY A 163 15.02 -9.75 -22.33
N ALA A 164 14.95 -10.74 -23.16
CA ALA A 164 15.67 -11.98 -22.99
C ALA A 164 17.18 -11.74 -23.11
#